data_6436b8b066934885b6ad291328657bb8
#
_entry.id   6436b8b066934885b6ad291328657bb8
#
_cell.length_a   1.000
_cell.length_b   1.000
_cell.length_c   1.000
_cell.angle_alpha   90.00
_cell.angle_beta   90.00
_cell.angle_gamma   90.00
#
_symmetry.space_group_name_H-M   'P 1'
#
loop_
_entity.id
_entity.type
_entity.pdbx_description
1 polymer ?
#
loop_
_entity_poly.entity_id
_entity_poly.type
_entity_poly.pdbx_seq_one_letter_code
_entity_poly.pdbx_strand_id
1 'polypeptide(L)'
;MGRAASAGVLLFAGFAVASCGDGPDEGGKDDASGKVTVVYQDNAIKPKDQHAVAAVRKSRVLEQVADWVNASLALPHDLVVKVTDRVPPGVTDAVTQPDGRTIFVPPSFLTLIEKVSGTVVKTVKRPAVFPADQFNADDLTALSTQFIFGHEMGHALQRQLLLANLGLEEDAADGFASFYTVNEVGPAPSLATALLFDELAREEGRLTLEGLSSDHPVTQQRVFHFLCYLEGSDPKKFSGPLVGAGYLPKTRAPLCPQAWAMLDYGWWTQLEPHFSGAFKNQGGKEQQQAHDQLIAETKALGKQLDKLRSEQ
;
A
#
# COMPACT_ATOMS: atom_id res chain seq x y z
N MET A 1 32.56 -27.34 -48.24
CA MET A 1 33.30 -27.31 -47.00
C MET A 1 32.27 -27.16 -45.87
N GLY A 2 31.96 -28.29 -45.25
CA GLY A 2 30.94 -28.38 -44.22
C GLY A 2 31.49 -27.94 -42.87
N ARG A 3 30.63 -27.38 -42.05
CA ARG A 3 30.79 -27.34 -40.59
C ARG A 3 29.54 -27.89 -39.92
N ALA A 4 29.79 -28.94 -39.19
CA ALA A 4 28.82 -29.66 -38.39
C ALA A 4 28.34 -28.82 -37.21
N ALA A 5 27.02 -28.87 -36.93
CA ALA A 5 26.41 -28.38 -35.72
C ALA A 5 26.47 -29.46 -34.63
N SER A 6 27.09 -29.14 -33.51
CA SER A 6 27.09 -29.97 -32.30
C SER A 6 25.85 -29.67 -31.47
N ALA A 7 24.98 -30.67 -31.34
CA ALA A 7 23.86 -30.65 -30.41
C ALA A 7 24.37 -31.00 -29.01
N GLY A 8 24.24 -30.06 -28.10
CA GLY A 8 24.48 -30.25 -26.66
C GLY A 8 23.23 -30.84 -26.01
N VAL A 9 23.35 -32.08 -25.51
CA VAL A 9 22.35 -32.73 -24.68
C VAL A 9 22.45 -32.19 -23.24
N LEU A 10 21.43 -31.51 -22.75
CA LEU A 10 21.28 -31.16 -21.36
C LEU A 10 20.68 -32.34 -20.59
N LEU A 11 21.51 -32.98 -19.77
CA LEU A 11 21.10 -33.98 -18.80
C LEU A 11 20.37 -33.28 -17.62
N PHE A 12 19.08 -33.55 -17.47
CA PHE A 12 18.35 -33.28 -16.25
C PHE A 12 18.69 -34.32 -15.19
N ALA A 13 19.40 -33.91 -14.14
CA ALA A 13 19.58 -34.73 -12.95
C ALA A 13 18.27 -34.72 -12.15
N GLY A 14 17.57 -35.82 -12.08
CA GLY A 14 16.38 -36.00 -11.26
C GLY A 14 16.78 -36.04 -9.78
N PHE A 15 16.24 -35.10 -8.99
CA PHE A 15 16.29 -35.17 -7.52
C PHE A 15 15.18 -36.15 -7.08
N ALA A 16 15.59 -37.28 -6.51
CA ALA A 16 14.69 -38.16 -5.80
C ALA A 16 14.34 -37.57 -4.45
N VAL A 17 13.06 -37.28 -4.26
CA VAL A 17 12.52 -36.85 -2.94
C VAL A 17 12.29 -38.13 -2.12
N ALA A 18 13.12 -38.35 -1.12
CA ALA A 18 12.89 -39.42 -0.13
C ALA A 18 11.72 -38.99 0.77
N SER A 19 10.63 -39.67 0.69
CA SER A 19 9.51 -39.59 1.62
C SER A 19 9.89 -40.29 2.93
N CYS A 20 10.16 -39.52 3.99
CA CYS A 20 10.13 -40.03 5.34
C CYS A 20 8.78 -39.63 5.94
N GLY A 21 7.89 -40.58 6.09
CA GLY A 21 6.69 -40.41 6.88
C GLY A 21 7.02 -40.51 8.36
N ASP A 22 6.65 -39.49 9.11
CA ASP A 22 6.31 -39.60 10.52
C ASP A 22 5.14 -38.64 10.74
N GLY A 23 4.06 -39.15 11.30
CA GLY A 23 2.83 -38.43 11.50
C GLY A 23 2.99 -37.26 12.49
N PRO A 24 2.20 -36.19 12.30
CA PRO A 24 2.28 -35.07 13.20
C PRO A 24 1.57 -35.37 14.50
N ASP A 25 2.32 -35.18 15.56
CA ASP A 25 1.82 -34.99 16.92
C ASP A 25 0.94 -33.75 16.95
N GLU A 26 -0.38 -33.91 17.12
CA GLU A 26 -1.33 -32.81 17.31
C GLU A 26 -1.19 -32.24 18.73
N GLY A 27 -0.03 -31.65 19.01
CA GLY A 27 0.18 -30.81 20.16
C GLY A 27 -0.20 -29.36 19.78
N GLY A 28 -1.25 -28.81 20.40
CA GLY A 28 -1.67 -27.43 20.23
C GLY A 28 -0.49 -26.47 20.41
N LYS A 29 0.01 -25.94 19.31
CA LYS A 29 0.90 -24.79 19.32
C LYS A 29 0.01 -23.58 19.54
N ASP A 30 0.15 -22.94 20.70
CA ASP A 30 -0.18 -21.53 20.82
C ASP A 30 0.59 -20.82 19.70
N ASP A 31 -0.13 -20.36 18.66
CA ASP A 31 0.45 -19.64 17.53
C ASP A 31 0.96 -18.29 18.05
N ALA A 32 2.21 -18.29 18.52
CA ALA A 32 2.93 -17.07 18.82
C ALA A 32 3.21 -16.34 17.50
N SER A 33 2.24 -15.55 17.05
CA SER A 33 2.42 -14.68 15.89
C SER A 33 3.28 -13.48 16.28
N GLY A 34 4.20 -13.09 15.41
CA GLY A 34 4.98 -11.86 15.55
C GLY A 34 4.07 -10.64 15.71
N LYS A 35 4.57 -9.60 16.37
CA LYS A 35 3.83 -8.38 16.68
C LYS A 35 4.46 -7.17 16.03
N VAL A 36 3.62 -6.26 15.53
CA VAL A 36 4.02 -4.93 15.09
C VAL A 36 4.03 -4.00 16.29
N THR A 37 5.15 -3.35 16.55
CA THR A 37 5.32 -2.40 17.66
C THR A 37 5.84 -1.06 17.15
N VAL A 38 5.19 0.05 17.54
CA VAL A 38 5.62 1.41 17.20
C VAL A 38 6.43 1.98 18.36
N VAL A 39 7.63 2.48 18.07
CA VAL A 39 8.56 3.05 19.06
C VAL A 39 9.00 4.44 18.63
N TYR A 40 8.69 5.44 19.44
CA TYR A 40 9.20 6.82 19.30
C TYR A 40 10.46 6.97 20.16
N GLN A 41 11.61 7.14 19.53
CA GLN A 41 12.88 7.35 20.25
C GLN A 41 13.09 8.83 20.54
N ASP A 42 12.40 9.39 21.53
CA ASP A 42 12.35 10.81 21.84
C ASP A 42 13.75 11.45 22.04
N ASN A 43 14.70 10.71 22.59
CA ASN A 43 16.08 11.16 22.77
C ASN A 43 16.90 11.22 21.46
N ALA A 44 16.32 10.79 20.36
CA ALA A 44 16.90 10.84 19.02
C ALA A 44 16.06 11.70 18.05
N ILE A 45 15.12 12.52 18.56
CA ILE A 45 14.32 13.43 17.75
C ILE A 45 14.83 14.85 17.95
N LYS A 46 15.24 15.50 16.86
CA LYS A 46 15.74 16.89 16.92
C LYS A 46 14.62 17.86 17.25
N PRO A 47 14.90 18.97 17.96
CA PRO A 47 13.88 19.95 18.36
C PRO A 47 13.03 20.48 17.18
N LYS A 48 13.64 20.66 16.01
CA LYS A 48 12.96 21.18 14.81
C LYS A 48 11.90 20.21 14.25
N ASP A 49 12.00 18.92 14.55
CA ASP A 49 11.14 17.86 14.01
C ASP A 49 10.05 17.43 15.01
N GLN A 50 10.09 17.96 16.24
CA GLN A 50 9.17 17.56 17.31
C GLN A 50 7.69 17.84 16.99
N HIS A 51 7.39 18.94 16.27
CA HIS A 51 6.01 19.31 15.96
C HIS A 51 5.35 18.29 15.03
N ALA A 52 5.99 17.95 13.94
CA ALA A 52 5.50 16.93 13.01
C ALA A 52 5.34 15.55 13.68
N VAL A 53 6.33 15.15 14.48
CA VAL A 53 6.25 13.90 15.26
C VAL A 53 5.10 13.94 16.27
N ALA A 54 4.85 15.07 16.92
CA ALA A 54 3.76 15.22 17.88
C ALA A 54 2.38 15.11 17.19
N ALA A 55 2.20 15.69 16.00
CA ALA A 55 0.97 15.57 15.21
C ALA A 55 0.69 14.10 14.85
N VAL A 56 1.68 13.39 14.33
CA VAL A 56 1.58 11.95 13.97
C VAL A 56 1.31 11.08 15.21
N ARG A 57 2.02 11.30 16.32
CA ARG A 57 1.82 10.57 17.58
C ARG A 57 0.42 10.82 18.16
N LYS A 58 -0.05 12.07 18.14
CA LYS A 58 -1.38 12.45 18.67
C LYS A 58 -2.51 11.76 17.90
N SER A 59 -2.38 11.68 16.58
CA SER A 59 -3.39 11.03 15.70
C SER A 59 -3.32 9.51 15.75
N ARG A 60 -2.24 8.90 16.29
CA ARG A 60 -2.02 7.45 16.40
C ARG A 60 -2.06 6.70 15.06
N VAL A 61 -1.78 7.37 13.96
CA VAL A 61 -1.92 6.77 12.61
C VAL A 61 -0.95 5.61 12.36
N LEU A 62 0.23 5.60 12.97
CA LEU A 62 1.15 4.46 12.89
C LEU A 62 0.62 3.28 13.71
N GLU A 63 0.13 3.55 14.90
CA GLU A 63 -0.47 2.52 15.77
C GLU A 63 -1.74 1.93 15.15
N GLN A 64 -2.57 2.72 14.47
CA GLN A 64 -3.78 2.21 13.81
C GLN A 64 -3.44 1.16 12.74
N VAL A 65 -2.43 1.39 11.90
CA VAL A 65 -1.96 0.40 10.93
C VAL A 65 -1.38 -0.83 11.64
N ALA A 66 -0.56 -0.61 12.67
CA ALA A 66 0.04 -1.69 13.47
C ALA A 66 -1.02 -2.54 14.17
N ASP A 67 -2.03 -1.89 14.78
CA ASP A 67 -3.13 -2.55 15.48
C ASP A 67 -3.97 -3.40 14.53
N TRP A 68 -4.24 -2.89 13.31
CA TRP A 68 -4.95 -3.66 12.28
C TRP A 68 -4.15 -4.91 11.87
N VAL A 69 -2.86 -4.78 11.58
CA VAL A 69 -2.00 -5.93 11.25
C VAL A 69 -1.97 -6.94 12.38
N ASN A 70 -1.80 -6.48 13.63
CA ASN A 70 -1.78 -7.34 14.81
C ASN A 70 -3.11 -8.08 15.08
N ALA A 71 -4.22 -7.47 14.69
CA ALA A 71 -5.55 -8.09 14.84
C ALA A 71 -5.84 -9.06 13.70
N SER A 72 -5.43 -8.70 12.47
CA SER A 72 -5.87 -9.39 11.27
C SER A 72 -4.92 -10.49 10.80
N LEU A 73 -3.61 -10.35 11.03
CA LEU A 73 -2.58 -11.21 10.43
C LEU A 73 -1.76 -11.96 11.49
N ALA A 74 -1.37 -13.19 11.14
CA ALA A 74 -0.39 -13.97 11.85
C ALA A 74 0.99 -13.77 11.19
N LEU A 75 1.80 -12.87 11.72
CA LEU A 75 3.15 -12.62 11.22
C LEU A 75 4.13 -13.69 11.70
N PRO A 76 5.09 -14.14 10.86
CA PRO A 76 6.11 -15.10 11.29
C PRO A 76 7.13 -14.49 12.25
N HIS A 77 7.31 -13.16 12.23
CA HIS A 77 8.31 -12.45 13.04
C HIS A 77 7.79 -11.11 13.54
N ASP A 78 8.34 -10.63 14.64
CA ASP A 78 8.12 -9.28 15.12
C ASP A 78 8.57 -8.24 14.09
N LEU A 79 7.82 -7.14 14.01
CA LEU A 79 8.12 -5.96 13.23
C LEU A 79 8.20 -4.74 14.16
N VAL A 80 9.31 -4.04 14.13
CA VAL A 80 9.50 -2.82 14.93
C VAL A 80 9.50 -1.59 14.02
N VAL A 81 8.56 -0.68 14.26
CA VAL A 81 8.51 0.64 13.62
C VAL A 81 9.25 1.64 14.52
N LYS A 82 10.27 2.28 13.98
CA LYS A 82 11.14 3.19 14.73
C LYS A 82 11.03 4.62 14.19
N VAL A 83 10.39 5.50 14.94
CA VAL A 83 10.43 6.94 14.68
C VAL A 83 11.70 7.50 15.35
N THR A 84 12.73 7.78 14.54
CA THR A 84 14.08 8.08 15.05
C THR A 84 14.97 8.75 14.01
N ASP A 85 15.88 9.63 14.44
CA ASP A 85 16.99 10.13 13.62
C ASP A 85 18.17 9.14 13.52
N ARG A 86 18.11 8.01 14.26
CA ARG A 86 19.13 6.95 14.20
C ARG A 86 18.76 5.94 13.11
N VAL A 87 18.94 6.37 11.86
CA VAL A 87 18.64 5.58 10.67
C VAL A 87 19.94 5.11 9.99
N PRO A 88 19.90 4.07 9.15
CA PRO A 88 21.05 3.69 8.33
C PRO A 88 21.53 4.86 7.44
N PRO A 89 22.83 4.90 7.09
CA PRO A 89 23.35 5.93 6.19
C PRO A 89 22.59 6.00 4.87
N GLY A 90 22.23 7.22 4.43
CA GLY A 90 21.53 7.46 3.18
C GLY A 90 19.99 7.38 3.27
N VAL A 91 19.44 6.94 4.40
CA VAL A 91 17.98 6.92 4.61
C VAL A 91 17.48 8.33 4.92
N THR A 92 16.63 8.85 4.06
CA THR A 92 15.99 10.18 4.19
C THR A 92 14.48 10.09 4.38
N ASP A 93 13.87 9.03 3.89
CA ASP A 93 12.43 8.79 3.84
C ASP A 93 12.06 7.63 4.76
N ALA A 94 10.77 7.33 4.91
CA ALA A 94 10.36 6.09 5.53
C ALA A 94 10.90 4.91 4.70
N VAL A 95 11.35 3.86 5.38
CA VAL A 95 11.95 2.71 4.69
C VAL A 95 11.80 1.41 5.49
N THR A 96 11.40 0.37 4.79
CA THR A 96 11.35 -1.00 5.30
C THR A 96 12.68 -1.71 5.03
N GLN A 97 13.27 -2.29 6.08
CA GLN A 97 14.50 -3.08 5.94
C GLN A 97 14.26 -4.34 5.10
N PRO A 98 15.31 -4.85 4.39
CA PRO A 98 15.16 -6.00 3.48
C PRO A 98 14.59 -7.27 4.12
N ASP A 99 14.76 -7.45 5.43
CA ASP A 99 14.22 -8.59 6.18
C ASP A 99 12.73 -8.43 6.57
N GLY A 100 12.11 -7.28 6.28
CA GLY A 100 10.73 -6.97 6.63
C GLY A 100 10.46 -6.81 8.14
N ARG A 101 11.50 -6.70 8.99
CA ARG A 101 11.34 -6.69 10.46
C ARG A 101 11.54 -5.33 11.11
N THR A 102 12.00 -4.35 10.37
CA THR A 102 12.15 -2.98 10.86
C THR A 102 11.71 -2.00 9.81
N ILE A 103 10.87 -1.04 10.21
CA ILE A 103 10.53 0.14 9.43
C ILE A 103 11.13 1.34 10.15
N PHE A 104 11.95 2.13 9.46
CA PHE A 104 12.43 3.41 9.94
C PHE A 104 11.54 4.53 9.43
N VAL A 105 11.18 5.46 10.30
CA VAL A 105 10.46 6.70 9.99
C VAL A 105 11.30 7.87 10.49
N PRO A 106 12.11 8.50 9.64
CA PRO A 106 12.93 9.64 10.06
C PRO A 106 12.03 10.84 10.46
N PRO A 107 12.25 11.49 11.60
CA PRO A 107 11.52 12.68 12.00
C PRO A 107 11.60 13.81 10.98
N SER A 108 12.73 13.97 10.29
CA SER A 108 12.91 14.95 9.21
C SER A 108 11.99 14.70 8.02
N PHE A 109 11.65 13.45 7.74
CA PHE A 109 10.69 13.09 6.71
C PHE A 109 9.26 13.54 7.11
N LEU A 110 8.86 13.35 8.36
CA LEU A 110 7.59 13.86 8.87
C LEU A 110 7.51 15.40 8.79
N THR A 111 8.62 16.09 9.05
CA THR A 111 8.73 17.56 8.89
C THR A 111 8.59 17.97 7.41
N LEU A 112 9.11 17.18 6.47
CA LEU A 112 8.90 17.42 5.04
C LEU A 112 7.41 17.29 4.68
N ILE A 113 6.77 16.21 5.11
CA ILE A 113 5.32 16.01 4.90
C ILE A 113 4.53 17.17 5.47
N GLU A 114 4.84 17.62 6.69
CA GLU A 114 4.19 18.76 7.34
C GLU A 114 4.35 20.06 6.52
N LYS A 115 5.55 20.35 6.05
CA LYS A 115 5.82 21.53 5.22
C LYS A 115 4.97 21.51 3.94
N VAL A 116 4.95 20.38 3.23
CA VAL A 116 4.18 20.24 1.99
C VAL A 116 2.68 20.28 2.29
N SER A 117 2.20 19.63 3.35
CA SER A 117 0.81 19.72 3.83
C SER A 117 0.40 21.16 4.11
N GLY A 118 1.28 21.94 4.74
CA GLY A 118 1.07 23.37 4.96
C GLY A 118 0.96 24.19 3.67
N THR A 119 1.66 23.81 2.61
CA THR A 119 1.53 24.40 1.27
C THR A 119 0.19 24.00 0.64
N VAL A 120 -0.16 22.72 0.66
CA VAL A 120 -1.44 22.21 0.14
C VAL A 120 -2.63 22.94 0.73
N VAL A 121 -2.68 23.09 2.05
CA VAL A 121 -3.80 23.82 2.73
C VAL A 121 -3.94 25.27 2.27
N LYS A 122 -2.84 25.92 1.90
CA LYS A 122 -2.83 27.33 1.46
C LYS A 122 -3.17 27.48 -0.03
N THR A 123 -2.79 26.51 -0.86
CA THR A 123 -2.81 26.64 -2.34
C THR A 123 -3.92 25.84 -3.00
N VAL A 124 -4.38 24.76 -2.36
CA VAL A 124 -5.35 23.83 -2.93
C VAL A 124 -6.72 24.08 -2.31
N LYS A 125 -7.75 24.19 -3.17
CA LYS A 125 -9.13 24.20 -2.70
C LYS A 125 -9.48 22.81 -2.17
N ARG A 126 -9.99 22.74 -0.94
CA ARG A 126 -10.41 21.49 -0.32
C ARG A 126 -11.36 20.69 -1.25
N PRO A 127 -11.05 19.43 -1.60
CA PRO A 127 -12.00 18.58 -2.32
C PRO A 127 -13.29 18.38 -1.52
N ALA A 128 -14.43 18.35 -2.20
CA ALA A 128 -15.73 18.27 -1.54
C ALA A 128 -15.90 17.01 -0.67
N VAL A 129 -15.23 15.92 -1.04
CA VAL A 129 -15.24 14.64 -0.30
C VAL A 129 -14.27 14.60 0.88
N PHE A 130 -13.38 15.60 1.00
CA PHE A 130 -12.45 15.68 2.12
C PHE A 130 -13.15 16.29 3.35
N PRO A 131 -13.11 15.66 4.53
CA PRO A 131 -13.70 16.20 5.73
C PRO A 131 -13.20 17.62 6.03
N ALA A 132 -14.12 18.56 6.31
CA ALA A 132 -13.75 19.97 6.44
C ALA A 132 -12.90 20.26 7.68
N ASP A 133 -13.17 19.55 8.75
CA ASP A 133 -12.48 19.63 10.04
C ASP A 133 -11.07 19.01 10.01
N GLN A 134 -10.80 18.13 9.03
CA GLN A 134 -9.50 17.49 8.83
C GLN A 134 -8.64 18.16 7.75
N PHE A 135 -9.11 19.24 7.10
CA PHE A 135 -8.34 19.95 6.08
C PHE A 135 -7.48 21.05 6.68
N ASN A 136 -6.49 20.64 7.45
CA ASN A 136 -5.44 21.49 8.05
C ASN A 136 -4.08 20.77 7.96
N ALA A 137 -3.00 21.48 8.23
CA ALA A 137 -1.65 20.94 8.03
C ALA A 137 -1.35 19.71 8.90
N ASP A 138 -1.75 19.73 10.16
CA ASP A 138 -1.48 18.62 11.09
C ASP A 138 -2.22 17.35 10.68
N ASP A 139 -3.52 17.46 10.35
CA ASP A 139 -4.32 16.32 9.93
C ASP A 139 -3.87 15.79 8.57
N LEU A 140 -3.55 16.67 7.59
CA LEU A 140 -2.99 16.22 6.31
C LEU A 140 -1.64 15.53 6.50
N THR A 141 -0.80 16.00 7.42
CA THR A 141 0.47 15.35 7.78
C THR A 141 0.21 13.95 8.34
N ALA A 142 -0.69 13.82 9.29
CA ALA A 142 -1.02 12.54 9.90
C ALA A 142 -1.63 11.56 8.89
N LEU A 143 -2.62 12.00 8.10
CA LEU A 143 -3.31 11.16 7.11
C LEU A 143 -2.36 10.71 5.98
N SER A 144 -1.52 11.61 5.48
CA SER A 144 -0.50 11.23 4.48
C SER A 144 0.53 10.27 5.06
N THR A 145 0.95 10.49 6.32
CA THR A 145 1.84 9.57 7.03
C THR A 145 1.19 8.20 7.20
N GLN A 146 -0.13 8.13 7.47
CA GLN A 146 -0.85 6.85 7.57
C GLN A 146 -0.80 6.06 6.27
N PHE A 147 -1.03 6.70 5.13
CA PHE A 147 -0.94 6.05 3.82
C PHE A 147 0.50 5.60 3.52
N ILE A 148 1.48 6.49 3.70
CA ILE A 148 2.90 6.18 3.45
C ILE A 148 3.37 5.06 4.37
N PHE A 149 2.94 5.05 5.63
CA PHE A 149 3.24 3.94 6.53
C PHE A 149 2.53 2.65 6.11
N GLY A 150 1.32 2.74 5.56
CA GLY A 150 0.66 1.61 4.90
C GLY A 150 1.49 1.06 3.74
N HIS A 151 2.11 1.92 2.93
CA HIS A 151 3.04 1.52 1.87
C HIS A 151 4.25 0.76 2.43
N GLU A 152 4.91 1.28 3.46
CA GLU A 152 6.03 0.58 4.13
C GLU A 152 5.59 -0.76 4.73
N MET A 153 4.38 -0.81 5.29
CA MET A 153 3.81 -2.06 5.77
C MET A 153 3.59 -3.06 4.63
N GLY A 154 3.20 -2.59 3.44
CA GLY A 154 3.11 -3.41 2.23
C GLY A 154 4.42 -4.12 1.91
N HIS A 155 5.55 -3.41 1.93
CA HIS A 155 6.88 -4.00 1.79
C HIS A 155 7.18 -5.03 2.88
N ALA A 156 6.89 -4.71 4.14
CA ALA A 156 7.14 -5.63 5.25
C ALA A 156 6.32 -6.93 5.11
N LEU A 157 5.05 -6.83 4.74
CA LEU A 157 4.18 -7.99 4.53
C LEU A 157 4.65 -8.83 3.34
N GLN A 158 5.00 -8.20 2.20
CA GLN A 158 5.53 -8.92 1.05
C GLN A 158 6.76 -9.75 1.43
N ARG A 159 7.68 -9.18 2.21
CA ARG A 159 8.93 -9.85 2.62
C ARG A 159 8.71 -10.90 3.68
N GLN A 160 7.93 -10.63 4.71
CA GLN A 160 7.70 -11.58 5.81
C GLN A 160 6.81 -12.76 5.39
N LEU A 161 5.78 -12.51 4.59
CA LEU A 161 4.81 -13.52 4.18
C LEU A 161 5.16 -14.15 2.83
N LEU A 162 6.27 -13.74 2.19
CA LEU A 162 6.73 -14.20 0.87
C LEU A 162 5.63 -14.07 -0.20
N LEU A 163 4.92 -12.94 -0.20
CA LEU A 163 3.82 -12.71 -1.13
C LEU A 163 4.32 -12.56 -2.56
N ALA A 164 3.55 -13.08 -3.51
CA ALA A 164 3.90 -12.99 -4.92
C ALA A 164 3.79 -11.55 -5.42
N ASN A 165 4.84 -11.07 -6.09
CA ASN A 165 4.83 -9.79 -6.76
C ASN A 165 5.09 -9.98 -8.26
N LEU A 166 4.14 -9.55 -9.11
CA LEU A 166 4.18 -9.72 -10.56
C LEU A 166 4.53 -8.42 -11.30
N GLY A 167 4.94 -7.38 -10.57
CA GLY A 167 5.28 -6.08 -11.12
C GLY A 167 6.33 -5.37 -10.29
N LEU A 168 6.28 -4.04 -10.27
CA LEU A 168 7.13 -3.25 -9.39
C LEU A 168 6.70 -3.45 -7.94
N GLU A 169 7.65 -3.69 -7.05
CA GLU A 169 7.39 -3.84 -5.61
C GLU A 169 6.73 -2.58 -5.04
N GLU A 170 7.13 -1.42 -5.52
CA GLU A 170 6.59 -0.11 -5.15
C GLU A 170 5.10 0.05 -5.52
N ASP A 171 4.70 -0.39 -6.72
CA ASP A 171 3.28 -0.38 -7.13
C ASP A 171 2.44 -1.32 -6.24
N ALA A 172 3.01 -2.45 -5.85
CA ALA A 172 2.34 -3.37 -4.94
C ALA A 172 2.22 -2.77 -3.52
N ALA A 173 3.26 -2.12 -3.00
CA ALA A 173 3.23 -1.44 -1.71
C ALA A 173 2.20 -0.29 -1.68
N ASP A 174 2.14 0.55 -2.74
CA ASP A 174 1.08 1.55 -2.94
C ASP A 174 -0.31 0.90 -2.99
N GLY A 175 -0.38 -0.26 -3.62
CA GLY A 175 -1.59 -1.08 -3.68
C GLY A 175 -2.06 -1.51 -2.30
N PHE A 176 -1.16 -1.98 -1.43
CA PHE A 176 -1.51 -2.33 -0.05
C PHE A 176 -2.00 -1.11 0.74
N ALA A 177 -1.29 0.03 0.63
CA ALA A 177 -1.72 1.25 1.30
C ALA A 177 -3.13 1.67 0.87
N SER A 178 -3.44 1.55 -0.43
CA SER A 178 -4.78 1.83 -0.97
C SER A 178 -5.81 0.81 -0.48
N PHE A 179 -5.48 -0.48 -0.52
CA PHE A 179 -6.33 -1.57 -0.01
C PHE A 179 -6.69 -1.35 1.47
N TYR A 180 -5.68 -1.13 2.32
CA TYR A 180 -5.88 -0.90 3.74
C TYR A 180 -6.70 0.36 4.01
N THR A 181 -6.32 1.49 3.41
CA THR A 181 -6.97 2.77 3.73
C THR A 181 -8.40 2.83 3.21
N VAL A 182 -8.69 2.31 2.03
CA VAL A 182 -10.05 2.34 1.47
C VAL A 182 -10.99 1.41 2.24
N ASN A 183 -10.54 0.22 2.61
CA ASN A 183 -11.38 -0.77 3.29
C ASN A 183 -11.53 -0.48 4.79
N GLU A 184 -10.47 -0.05 5.48
CA GLU A 184 -10.43 -0.03 6.94
C GLU A 184 -10.49 1.38 7.55
N VAL A 185 -10.07 2.42 6.81
CA VAL A 185 -9.95 3.78 7.35
C VAL A 185 -10.95 4.75 6.70
N GLY A 186 -11.11 4.66 5.40
CA GLY A 186 -11.89 5.57 4.58
C GLY A 186 -11.02 6.43 3.66
N PRO A 187 -11.62 7.40 2.93
CA PRO A 187 -10.97 8.08 1.82
C PRO A 187 -9.89 9.10 2.20
N ALA A 188 -9.89 9.58 3.44
CA ALA A 188 -9.07 10.73 3.83
C ALA A 188 -7.55 10.50 3.67
N PRO A 189 -6.95 9.36 4.05
CA PRO A 189 -5.52 9.14 3.84
C PRO A 189 -5.11 9.13 2.37
N SER A 190 -5.88 8.42 1.52
CA SER A 190 -5.61 8.38 0.07
C SER A 190 -5.73 9.76 -0.58
N LEU A 191 -6.72 10.57 -0.18
CA LEU A 191 -6.89 11.95 -0.67
C LEU A 191 -5.76 12.87 -0.18
N ALA A 192 -5.40 12.80 1.10
CA ALA A 192 -4.31 13.60 1.65
C ALA A 192 -2.99 13.31 0.93
N THR A 193 -2.69 12.02 0.73
CA THR A 193 -1.48 11.59 0.02
C THR A 193 -1.50 11.98 -1.45
N ALA A 194 -2.64 11.88 -2.13
CA ALA A 194 -2.77 12.35 -3.52
C ALA A 194 -2.48 13.85 -3.63
N LEU A 195 -2.98 14.67 -2.71
CA LEU A 195 -2.71 16.11 -2.69
C LEU A 195 -1.25 16.43 -2.35
N LEU A 196 -0.67 15.69 -1.39
CA LEU A 196 0.75 15.80 -1.04
C LEU A 196 1.64 15.49 -2.25
N PHE A 197 1.38 14.38 -2.94
CA PHE A 197 2.16 13.93 -4.09
C PHE A 197 1.95 14.81 -5.32
N ASP A 198 0.75 15.38 -5.53
CA ASP A 198 0.54 16.36 -6.59
C ASP A 198 1.38 17.63 -6.37
N GLU A 199 1.53 18.08 -5.12
CA GLU A 199 2.41 19.21 -4.79
C GLU A 199 3.89 18.86 -4.96
N LEU A 200 4.33 17.67 -4.50
CA LEU A 200 5.70 17.18 -4.74
C LEU A 200 6.02 17.06 -6.21
N ALA A 201 5.11 16.51 -7.01
CA ALA A 201 5.30 16.37 -8.47
C ALA A 201 5.46 17.74 -9.17
N ARG A 202 4.83 18.80 -8.66
CA ARG A 202 5.03 20.16 -9.17
C ARG A 202 6.43 20.68 -8.84
N GLU A 203 6.96 20.34 -7.64
CA GLU A 203 8.32 20.73 -7.25
C GLU A 203 9.39 19.95 -8.04
N GLU A 204 9.15 18.67 -8.37
CA GLU A 204 10.04 17.84 -9.20
C GLU A 204 10.22 18.38 -10.62
N GLY A 205 9.20 19.00 -11.19
CA GLY A 205 9.23 19.64 -12.50
C GLY A 205 9.16 18.64 -13.66
N ARG A 206 10.10 18.76 -14.64
CA ARG A 206 10.07 17.90 -15.84
C ARG A 206 10.58 16.51 -15.55
N LEU A 207 9.94 15.51 -16.19
CA LEU A 207 10.42 14.13 -16.20
C LEU A 207 11.86 14.06 -16.74
N THR A 208 12.72 13.38 -15.97
CA THR A 208 14.12 13.12 -16.35
C THR A 208 14.32 11.62 -16.56
N LEU A 209 15.41 11.25 -17.27
CA LEU A 209 15.77 9.83 -17.41
C LEU A 209 16.05 9.20 -16.06
N GLU A 210 16.62 9.94 -15.11
CA GLU A 210 16.88 9.47 -13.75
C GLU A 210 15.56 9.16 -13.02
N GLY A 211 14.58 10.07 -13.03
CA GLY A 211 13.26 9.83 -12.45
C GLY A 211 12.49 8.69 -13.14
N LEU A 212 12.65 8.50 -14.45
CA LEU A 212 12.02 7.39 -15.18
C LEU A 212 12.71 6.04 -14.95
N SER A 213 13.97 6.03 -14.51
CA SER A 213 14.74 4.82 -14.20
C SER A 213 14.75 4.46 -12.71
N SER A 214 14.07 5.25 -11.89
CA SER A 214 13.87 4.97 -10.47
C SER A 214 13.06 3.69 -10.26
N ASP A 215 13.27 3.04 -9.14
CA ASP A 215 12.44 1.93 -8.66
C ASP A 215 11.02 2.40 -8.28
N HIS A 216 10.87 3.67 -7.89
CA HIS A 216 9.55 4.28 -7.67
C HIS A 216 8.92 4.73 -8.99
N PRO A 217 7.61 4.49 -9.17
CA PRO A 217 6.86 5.09 -10.27
C PRO A 217 6.89 6.62 -10.22
N VAL A 218 6.69 7.26 -11.37
CA VAL A 218 6.59 8.72 -11.44
C VAL A 218 5.54 9.23 -10.47
N THR A 219 5.90 10.22 -9.64
CA THR A 219 5.06 10.75 -8.55
C THR A 219 3.65 11.13 -9.03
N GLN A 220 3.53 11.81 -10.17
CA GLN A 220 2.24 12.15 -10.77
C GLN A 220 1.40 10.92 -11.19
N GLN A 221 2.03 9.83 -11.58
CA GLN A 221 1.34 8.58 -11.92
C GLN A 221 0.75 7.92 -10.68
N ARG A 222 1.48 7.94 -9.56
CA ARG A 222 1.00 7.45 -8.27
C ARG A 222 -0.26 8.21 -7.81
N VAL A 223 -0.29 9.55 -7.96
CA VAL A 223 -1.49 10.37 -7.68
C VAL A 223 -2.72 9.83 -8.40
N PHE A 224 -2.61 9.56 -9.71
CA PHE A 224 -3.73 9.03 -10.48
C PHE A 224 -4.09 7.60 -10.10
N HIS A 225 -3.17 6.79 -9.63
CA HIS A 225 -3.46 5.45 -9.09
C HIS A 225 -4.30 5.56 -7.81
N PHE A 226 -3.90 6.36 -6.84
CA PHE A 226 -4.63 6.54 -5.57
C PHE A 226 -6.05 7.05 -5.80
N LEU A 227 -6.18 8.09 -6.62
CA LEU A 227 -7.50 8.65 -6.96
C LEU A 227 -8.38 7.67 -7.74
N CYS A 228 -7.78 6.84 -8.61
CA CYS A 228 -8.48 5.84 -9.39
C CYS A 228 -8.97 4.68 -8.50
N TYR A 229 -8.16 4.19 -7.57
CA TYR A 229 -8.60 3.17 -6.61
C TYR A 229 -9.72 3.68 -5.72
N LEU A 230 -9.62 4.92 -5.26
CA LEU A 230 -10.67 5.53 -4.47
C LEU A 230 -11.97 5.72 -5.27
N GLU A 231 -11.89 6.24 -6.51
CA GLU A 231 -13.06 6.39 -7.40
C GLU A 231 -13.67 5.03 -7.71
N GLY A 232 -12.84 4.04 -8.02
CA GLY A 232 -13.27 2.68 -8.36
C GLY A 232 -13.95 1.94 -7.21
N SER A 233 -13.63 2.26 -5.96
CA SER A 233 -14.24 1.64 -4.77
C SER A 233 -15.70 2.05 -4.59
N ASP A 234 -16.06 3.29 -4.93
CA ASP A 234 -17.45 3.77 -4.91
C ASP A 234 -17.64 4.91 -5.95
N PRO A 235 -17.87 4.57 -7.23
CA PRO A 235 -18.04 5.57 -8.27
C PRO A 235 -19.21 6.53 -8.01
N LYS A 236 -20.28 6.07 -7.34
CA LYS A 236 -21.44 6.92 -7.03
C LYS A 236 -21.06 8.06 -6.09
N LYS A 237 -20.17 7.79 -5.14
CA LYS A 237 -19.69 8.75 -4.15
C LYS A 237 -18.59 9.65 -4.71
N PHE A 238 -17.65 9.10 -5.49
CA PHE A 238 -16.39 9.76 -5.80
C PHE A 238 -16.30 10.36 -7.21
N SER A 239 -17.08 9.89 -8.23
CA SER A 239 -16.97 10.43 -9.59
C SER A 239 -17.26 11.93 -9.67
N GLY A 240 -18.30 12.43 -9.02
CA GLY A 240 -18.57 13.87 -8.99
C GLY A 240 -17.41 14.69 -8.39
N PRO A 241 -17.00 14.40 -7.16
CA PRO A 241 -15.94 15.14 -6.47
C PRO A 241 -14.54 14.98 -7.07
N LEU A 242 -14.21 13.86 -7.68
CA LEU A 242 -12.87 13.61 -8.23
C LEU A 242 -12.81 13.87 -9.73
N VAL A 243 -13.72 13.28 -10.50
CA VAL A 243 -13.74 13.41 -11.97
C VAL A 243 -14.40 14.72 -12.38
N GLY A 244 -15.54 15.05 -11.78
CA GLY A 244 -16.27 16.30 -12.05
C GLY A 244 -15.48 17.54 -11.65
N ALA A 245 -14.69 17.48 -10.60
CA ALA A 245 -13.82 18.57 -10.15
C ALA A 245 -12.45 18.59 -10.86
N GLY A 246 -12.12 17.60 -11.70
CA GLY A 246 -10.91 17.58 -12.51
C GLY A 246 -9.66 17.00 -11.83
N TYR A 247 -9.78 16.40 -10.64
CA TYR A 247 -8.66 15.71 -9.97
C TYR A 247 -8.28 14.41 -10.68
N LEU A 248 -9.26 13.68 -11.21
CA LEU A 248 -9.07 12.45 -11.98
C LEU A 248 -9.54 12.67 -13.43
N PRO A 249 -8.72 12.39 -14.46
CA PRO A 249 -9.11 12.55 -15.85
C PRO A 249 -10.35 11.71 -16.22
N LYS A 250 -11.28 12.30 -16.98
CA LYS A 250 -12.50 11.62 -17.46
C LYS A 250 -12.20 10.36 -18.28
N THR A 251 -11.07 10.33 -18.97
CA THR A 251 -10.60 9.16 -19.74
C THR A 251 -10.10 8.02 -18.86
N ARG A 252 -9.67 8.31 -17.64
CA ARG A 252 -9.19 7.31 -16.69
C ARG A 252 -10.32 6.69 -15.87
N ALA A 253 -11.31 7.48 -15.49
CA ALA A 253 -12.40 7.07 -14.59
C ALA A 253 -13.12 5.77 -14.98
N PRO A 254 -13.46 5.50 -16.27
CA PRO A 254 -14.14 4.25 -16.64
C PRO A 254 -13.33 2.97 -16.35
N LEU A 255 -12.01 3.07 -16.15
CA LEU A 255 -11.13 1.94 -15.86
C LEU A 255 -10.97 1.70 -14.35
N CYS A 256 -11.36 2.65 -13.51
CA CYS A 256 -11.08 2.63 -12.09
C CYS A 256 -11.85 1.55 -11.31
N PRO A 257 -13.13 1.25 -11.59
CA PRO A 257 -13.83 0.16 -10.92
C PRO A 257 -13.15 -1.20 -11.11
N GLN A 258 -12.69 -1.49 -12.34
CA GLN A 258 -11.95 -2.71 -12.60
C GLN A 258 -10.57 -2.72 -11.92
N ALA A 259 -9.86 -1.58 -11.96
CA ALA A 259 -8.55 -1.46 -11.33
C ALA A 259 -8.63 -1.68 -9.81
N TRP A 260 -9.64 -1.08 -9.16
CA TRP A 260 -9.90 -1.31 -7.74
C TRP A 260 -10.24 -2.76 -7.44
N ALA A 261 -11.21 -3.32 -8.18
CA ALA A 261 -11.64 -4.68 -7.99
C ALA A 261 -10.50 -5.69 -8.06
N MET A 262 -9.58 -5.52 -9.02
CA MET A 262 -8.41 -6.40 -9.17
C MET A 262 -7.39 -6.20 -8.05
N LEU A 263 -7.18 -4.96 -7.59
CA LEU A 263 -6.28 -4.66 -6.49
C LEU A 263 -6.79 -5.28 -5.19
N ASP A 264 -8.05 -5.00 -4.86
CA ASP A 264 -8.71 -5.49 -3.65
C ASP A 264 -8.72 -7.00 -3.58
N TYR A 265 -9.15 -7.67 -4.66
CA TYR A 265 -9.09 -9.11 -4.79
C TYR A 265 -7.67 -9.68 -4.65
N GLY A 266 -6.69 -9.03 -5.30
CA GLY A 266 -5.30 -9.48 -5.28
C GLY A 266 -4.72 -9.47 -3.86
N TRP A 267 -4.88 -8.36 -3.14
CA TRP A 267 -4.41 -8.25 -1.76
C TRP A 267 -5.16 -9.18 -0.81
N TRP A 268 -6.49 -9.22 -0.93
CA TRP A 268 -7.29 -10.14 -0.14
C TRP A 268 -6.82 -11.59 -0.30
N THR A 269 -6.71 -12.08 -1.54
CA THR A 269 -6.33 -13.46 -1.84
C THR A 269 -4.94 -13.81 -1.31
N GLN A 270 -4.00 -12.87 -1.37
CA GLN A 270 -2.65 -13.09 -0.86
C GLN A 270 -2.59 -13.07 0.67
N LEU A 271 -3.41 -12.28 1.35
CA LEU A 271 -3.43 -12.16 2.81
C LEU A 271 -4.27 -13.25 3.48
N GLU A 272 -5.30 -13.78 2.81
CA GLU A 272 -6.24 -14.76 3.39
C GLU A 272 -5.57 -15.97 4.06
N PRO A 273 -4.52 -16.60 3.47
CA PRO A 273 -3.82 -17.71 4.13
C PRO A 273 -3.17 -17.33 5.45
N HIS A 274 -2.86 -16.04 5.62
CA HIS A 274 -2.14 -15.48 6.77
C HIS A 274 -3.06 -14.79 7.79
N PHE A 275 -4.36 -14.79 7.58
CA PHE A 275 -5.29 -14.22 8.56
C PHE A 275 -5.22 -14.96 9.89
N SER A 276 -5.22 -14.20 10.99
CA SER A 276 -5.31 -14.72 12.34
C SER A 276 -6.61 -15.51 12.53
N GLY A 277 -6.59 -16.51 13.41
CA GLY A 277 -7.79 -17.30 13.71
C GLY A 277 -8.97 -16.45 14.23
N ALA A 278 -8.66 -15.38 14.97
CA ALA A 278 -9.64 -14.41 15.44
C ALA A 278 -10.30 -13.64 14.28
N PHE A 279 -9.51 -13.20 13.31
CA PHE A 279 -10.00 -12.45 12.14
C PHE A 279 -10.84 -13.33 11.21
N LYS A 280 -10.39 -14.56 10.92
CA LYS A 280 -11.16 -15.55 10.14
C LYS A 280 -12.56 -15.81 10.70
N ASN A 281 -12.70 -15.81 12.02
CA ASN A 281 -13.98 -16.08 12.68
C ASN A 281 -14.93 -14.88 12.70
N GLN A 282 -14.43 -13.65 12.59
CA GLN A 282 -15.25 -12.42 12.67
C GLN A 282 -15.77 -11.93 11.31
N GLY A 283 -15.01 -12.09 10.24
CA GLY A 283 -15.30 -11.47 8.94
C GLY A 283 -15.61 -12.42 7.78
N GLY A 284 -15.31 -13.69 7.93
CA GLY A 284 -15.20 -14.63 6.80
C GLY A 284 -16.44 -14.78 5.90
N LYS A 285 -17.67 -14.57 6.41
CA LYS A 285 -18.87 -14.72 5.57
C LYS A 285 -19.24 -13.47 4.80
N GLU A 286 -19.18 -12.30 5.42
CA GLU A 286 -19.52 -11.03 4.75
C GLU A 286 -18.48 -10.68 3.71
N GLN A 287 -17.21 -10.92 4.00
CA GLN A 287 -16.10 -10.68 3.09
C GLN A 287 -16.08 -11.69 1.94
N GLN A 288 -16.40 -12.97 2.18
CA GLN A 288 -16.56 -13.96 1.11
C GLN A 288 -17.71 -13.58 0.17
N GLN A 289 -18.82 -13.07 0.69
CA GLN A 289 -19.94 -12.60 -0.14
C GLN A 289 -19.55 -11.38 -0.98
N ALA A 290 -18.84 -10.41 -0.41
CA ALA A 290 -18.33 -9.25 -1.13
C ALA A 290 -17.36 -9.66 -2.25
N HIS A 291 -16.47 -10.60 -1.97
CA HIS A 291 -15.55 -11.18 -2.94
C HIS A 291 -16.28 -11.91 -4.09
N ASP A 292 -17.25 -12.76 -3.79
CA ASP A 292 -18.02 -13.48 -4.79
C ASP A 292 -18.84 -12.52 -5.68
N GLN A 293 -19.38 -11.46 -5.07
CA GLN A 293 -20.06 -10.39 -5.81
C GLN A 293 -19.10 -9.68 -6.76
N LEU A 294 -17.90 -9.35 -6.31
CA LEU A 294 -16.86 -8.70 -7.10
C LEU A 294 -16.44 -9.56 -8.32
N ILE A 295 -16.26 -10.86 -8.12
CA ILE A 295 -15.98 -11.81 -9.22
C ILE A 295 -17.12 -11.79 -10.24
N ALA A 296 -18.37 -11.76 -9.78
CA ALA A 296 -19.53 -11.72 -10.65
C ALA A 296 -19.59 -10.43 -11.47
N GLU A 297 -19.33 -9.28 -10.84
CA GLU A 297 -19.27 -7.97 -11.50
C GLU A 297 -18.13 -7.86 -12.51
N THR A 298 -16.93 -8.36 -12.16
CA THR A 298 -15.77 -8.41 -13.07
C THR A 298 -16.06 -9.26 -14.31
N LYS A 299 -16.72 -10.41 -14.14
CA LYS A 299 -17.16 -11.26 -15.27
C LYS A 299 -18.21 -10.58 -16.14
N ALA A 300 -19.13 -9.82 -15.53
CA ALA A 300 -20.15 -9.07 -16.25
C ALA A 300 -19.53 -7.95 -17.09
N LEU A 301 -18.57 -7.22 -16.53
CA LEU A 301 -17.81 -6.17 -17.21
C LEU A 301 -16.99 -6.72 -18.38
N GLY A 302 -16.33 -7.87 -18.20
CA GLY A 302 -15.62 -8.57 -19.28
C GLY A 302 -16.52 -8.86 -20.48
N LYS A 303 -17.74 -9.36 -20.25
CA LYS A 303 -18.72 -9.61 -21.31
C LYS A 303 -19.18 -8.31 -22.02
N GLN A 304 -19.31 -7.20 -21.28
CA GLN A 304 -19.65 -5.90 -21.88
C GLN A 304 -18.53 -5.38 -22.77
N LEU A 305 -17.27 -5.52 -22.34
CA LEU A 305 -16.10 -5.13 -23.13
C LEU A 305 -15.96 -5.98 -24.40
N ASP A 306 -16.19 -7.27 -24.32
CA ASP A 306 -16.17 -8.17 -25.49
C ASP A 306 -17.27 -7.81 -26.49
N LYS A 307 -18.47 -7.46 -26.02
CA LYS A 307 -19.56 -6.97 -26.86
C LYS A 307 -19.17 -5.67 -27.58
N LEU A 308 -18.62 -4.68 -26.87
CA LEU A 308 -18.17 -3.42 -27.46
C LEU A 308 -17.06 -3.60 -28.50
N ARG A 309 -16.16 -4.59 -28.29
CA ARG A 309 -15.12 -4.94 -29.27
C ARG A 309 -15.67 -5.61 -30.52
N SER A 310 -16.77 -6.35 -30.40
CA SER A 310 -17.42 -7.00 -31.55
C SER A 310 -18.28 -6.07 -32.39
N GLU A 311 -18.61 -4.88 -31.87
CA GLU A 311 -19.40 -3.84 -32.54
C GLU A 311 -18.52 -2.79 -33.27
N GLN A 312 -17.17 -2.89 -33.14
CA GLN A 312 -16.18 -2.08 -33.88
C GLN A 312 -15.61 -2.86 -35.08
#